data_24ae59212de7df8cb5f74016d131d481
#
_entry.id   24ae59212de7df8cb5f74016d131d481
#
_cell.length_a   1.000
_cell.length_b   1.000
_cell.length_c   1.000
_cell.angle_alpha   90.00
_cell.angle_beta   90.00
_cell.angle_gamma   90.00
#
_symmetry.space_group_name_H-M   'P 1'
#
loop_
_entity.id
_entity.type
_entity.pdbx_description
1 polymer ?
#
loop_
_entity_poly.entity_id
_entity_poly.type
_entity_poly.pdbx_seq_one_letter_code
_entity_poly.pdbx_strand_id
1 'polypeptide(L)'
;MKSLQIYLFLFLSVFALGACIQNDIPYPYIKGEITAFEVEGQIGDAEINKNSRTIAVEVGDEVDIEELRITRFVVNEEATYSVDEQYCVSPNKFPSAGFSALADLPAGADTRVDFSKTVPFLLRTYQDYQWMITVRQTIERVVEVENQALPAIIDDKNHTVLVYVSQKQDLSAVKITKMILGGSKATITPDPSTVTNFRRPQEFVVSRFDKEELWTVDVVRTTSTGTTGSADVWATRATLNGGMKQGTTPRVEYRKKSEDTWSVVPEADVKLESGTTFSTTLTGLQDGTDYVWRVVVEEIPSTEAAFTTEKIQEIPNLNFDTWSQNPTGTFKKSWYPNSDGANSYWATGNDGVTSSLAGSRDSSTRPEEKEAVSGKQIITLIGEEQVLENL
;
A
#
# COMPACT_ATOMS: atom_id res chain seq x y z
N MET A 1 -5.04 -61.45 51.64
CA MET A 1 -4.08 -60.82 50.69
C MET A 1 -4.71 -60.14 49.47
N LYS A 2 -5.77 -60.69 48.87
CA LYS A 2 -6.43 -60.06 47.72
C LYS A 2 -7.10 -58.69 47.98
N SER A 3 -7.70 -58.52 49.17
CA SER A 3 -8.33 -57.28 49.57
C SER A 3 -7.33 -56.15 49.80
N LEU A 4 -6.16 -56.42 50.33
CA LEU A 4 -5.12 -55.44 50.58
C LEU A 4 -4.51 -54.89 49.24
N GLN A 5 -4.42 -55.74 48.24
CA GLN A 5 -3.95 -55.36 46.92
C GLN A 5 -4.94 -54.42 46.18
N ILE A 6 -6.25 -54.65 46.37
CA ILE A 6 -7.29 -53.81 45.79
C ILE A 6 -7.28 -52.43 46.45
N TYR A 7 -7.13 -52.32 47.76
CA TYR A 7 -7.03 -51.01 48.43
C TYR A 7 -5.73 -50.25 48.07
N LEU A 8 -4.62 -51.01 47.91
CA LEU A 8 -3.37 -50.36 47.42
C LEU A 8 -3.49 -49.86 46.03
N PHE A 9 -4.18 -50.60 45.14
CA PHE A 9 -4.40 -50.17 43.77
C PHE A 9 -5.37 -48.93 43.67
N LEU A 10 -6.42 -48.94 44.52
CA LEU A 10 -7.33 -47.77 44.61
C LEU A 10 -6.62 -46.53 45.18
N PHE A 11 -5.73 -46.70 46.15
CA PHE A 11 -4.96 -45.60 46.73
C PHE A 11 -3.95 -45.04 45.74
N LEU A 12 -3.27 -45.87 44.95
CA LEU A 12 -2.38 -45.42 43.88
C LEU A 12 -3.14 -44.72 42.75
N SER A 13 -4.35 -45.16 42.40
CA SER A 13 -5.14 -44.55 41.36
C SER A 13 -5.66 -43.15 41.75
N VAL A 14 -5.94 -42.89 43.02
CA VAL A 14 -6.33 -41.57 43.53
C VAL A 14 -5.15 -40.57 43.47
N PHE A 15 -3.92 -41.04 43.72
CA PHE A 15 -2.72 -40.20 43.56
C PHE A 15 -2.36 -39.91 42.09
N ALA A 16 -2.69 -40.81 41.17
CA ALA A 16 -2.44 -40.60 39.75
C ALA A 16 -3.42 -39.60 39.11
N LEU A 17 -4.59 -39.38 39.71
CA LEU A 17 -5.58 -38.41 39.23
C LEU A 17 -5.32 -36.97 39.72
N GLY A 18 -4.41 -36.79 40.70
CA GLY A 18 -4.03 -35.48 41.23
C GLY A 18 -2.83 -34.81 40.55
N ALA A 19 -2.23 -35.47 39.57
CA ALA A 19 -1.08 -34.92 38.84
C ALA A 19 -1.51 -34.12 37.59
N CYS A 20 -2.56 -33.31 37.67
CA CYS A 20 -2.66 -32.17 36.82
C CYS A 20 -1.56 -31.20 37.28
N ILE A 21 -0.47 -31.15 36.56
CA ILE A 21 0.47 -30.01 36.65
C ILE A 21 -0.34 -28.81 36.24
N GLN A 22 -0.91 -28.08 37.20
CA GLN A 22 -1.33 -26.70 36.97
C GLN A 22 -0.05 -25.94 36.71
N ASN A 23 0.16 -25.61 35.45
CA ASN A 23 1.26 -24.76 35.05
C ASN A 23 0.87 -23.31 35.36
N ASP A 24 0.84 -22.99 36.67
CA ASP A 24 0.51 -21.65 37.18
C ASP A 24 1.70 -20.67 37.06
N ILE A 25 2.62 -20.92 36.15
CA ILE A 25 3.62 -19.92 35.81
C ILE A 25 2.89 -18.93 34.90
N PRO A 26 2.57 -17.73 35.41
CA PRO A 26 2.06 -16.66 34.52
C PRO A 26 3.18 -16.35 33.55
N TYR A 27 3.10 -16.91 32.35
CA TYR A 27 3.96 -16.44 31.26
C TYR A 27 3.58 -14.98 31.01
N PRO A 28 4.48 -14.03 31.26
CA PRO A 28 4.21 -12.66 30.88
C PRO A 28 3.94 -12.65 29.38
N TYR A 29 2.78 -12.11 28.98
CA TYR A 29 2.44 -11.97 27.58
C TYR A 29 3.25 -10.82 26.99
N ILE A 30 4.50 -11.13 26.63
CA ILE A 30 5.43 -10.14 26.07
C ILE A 30 5.31 -10.20 24.57
N LYS A 31 4.72 -9.14 23.99
CA LYS A 31 4.66 -8.96 22.54
C LYS A 31 6.02 -8.52 22.02
N GLY A 32 6.43 -9.05 20.86
CA GLY A 32 7.57 -8.51 20.12
C GLY A 32 7.21 -7.15 19.51
N GLU A 33 7.65 -6.05 20.09
CA GLU A 33 7.33 -4.69 19.67
C GLU A 33 8.58 -3.93 19.23
N ILE A 34 8.45 -3.20 18.10
CA ILE A 34 9.40 -2.16 17.69
C ILE A 34 8.90 -0.84 18.26
N THR A 35 9.73 -0.17 19.04
CA THR A 35 9.39 1.08 19.71
C THR A 35 10.04 2.30 19.07
N ALA A 36 11.13 2.11 18.34
CA ALA A 36 11.74 3.15 17.51
C ALA A 36 12.42 2.52 16.28
N PHE A 37 12.32 3.20 15.16
CA PHE A 37 12.96 2.84 13.91
C PHE A 37 13.35 4.11 13.16
N GLU A 38 14.62 4.24 12.81
CA GLU A 38 15.14 5.39 12.06
C GLU A 38 16.15 4.89 11.03
N VAL A 39 16.20 5.58 9.90
CA VAL A 39 17.12 5.29 8.80
C VAL A 39 17.88 6.55 8.37
N GLU A 40 18.96 6.37 7.64
CA GLU A 40 19.72 7.46 7.03
C GLU A 40 18.85 8.24 6.04
N GLY A 41 18.96 9.57 6.03
CA GLY A 41 18.18 10.43 5.12
C GLY A 41 16.68 10.45 5.38
N GLN A 42 16.23 10.03 6.57
CA GLN A 42 14.82 10.02 6.94
C GLN A 42 14.21 11.43 6.98
N ILE A 43 13.01 11.55 6.43
CA ILE A 43 12.20 12.77 6.46
C ILE A 43 11.04 12.57 7.45
N GLY A 44 11.01 13.37 8.52
CA GLY A 44 9.99 13.24 9.57
C GLY A 44 10.17 12.00 10.44
N ASP A 45 9.14 11.65 11.20
CA ASP A 45 9.14 10.51 12.11
C ASP A 45 8.63 9.24 11.41
N ALA A 46 9.10 8.07 11.83
CA ALA A 46 8.59 6.80 11.36
C ALA A 46 7.16 6.56 11.85
N GLU A 47 6.27 6.16 10.96
CA GLU A 47 4.91 5.75 11.30
C GLU A 47 4.91 4.31 11.81
N ILE A 48 4.91 4.11 13.14
CA ILE A 48 4.94 2.80 13.76
C ILE A 48 3.53 2.38 14.20
N ASN A 49 2.95 1.39 13.54
CA ASN A 49 1.65 0.82 13.91
C ASN A 49 1.84 -0.54 14.60
N LYS A 50 1.68 -0.56 15.92
CA LYS A 50 1.86 -1.76 16.75
C LYS A 50 0.76 -2.81 16.54
N ASN A 51 -0.44 -2.40 16.15
CA ASN A 51 -1.57 -3.32 15.95
C ASN A 51 -1.41 -4.13 14.65
N SER A 52 -1.11 -3.44 13.55
CA SER A 52 -0.83 -4.09 12.26
C SER A 52 0.60 -4.59 12.13
N ARG A 53 1.50 -4.20 13.03
CA ARG A 53 2.94 -4.48 12.99
C ARG A 53 3.57 -4.01 11.69
N THR A 54 3.32 -2.74 11.37
CA THR A 54 3.86 -2.10 10.18
C THR A 54 4.63 -0.85 10.56
N ILE A 55 5.69 -0.58 9.80
CA ILE A 55 6.44 0.67 9.87
C ILE A 55 6.50 1.26 8.48
N ALA A 56 6.18 2.55 8.36
CA ALA A 56 6.39 3.31 7.15
C ALA A 56 7.35 4.48 7.43
N VAL A 57 8.32 4.65 6.55
CA VAL A 57 9.33 5.70 6.64
C VAL A 57 9.46 6.39 5.31
N GLU A 58 9.62 7.71 5.31
CA GLU A 58 10.00 8.48 4.13
C GLU A 58 11.48 8.85 4.18
N VAL A 59 12.16 8.79 3.03
CA VAL A 59 13.55 9.19 2.88
C VAL A 59 13.73 10.16 1.71
N GLY A 60 14.76 10.99 1.82
CA GLY A 60 15.17 11.88 0.75
C GLY A 60 15.77 11.15 -0.45
N ASP A 61 15.95 11.89 -1.53
CA ASP A 61 16.51 11.36 -2.78
C ASP A 61 18.05 11.28 -2.76
N GLU A 62 18.68 11.69 -1.66
CA GLU A 62 20.14 11.65 -1.49
C GLU A 62 20.71 10.32 -1.01
N VAL A 63 19.84 9.38 -0.58
CA VAL A 63 20.26 8.07 -0.08
C VAL A 63 19.94 6.95 -1.07
N ASP A 64 20.71 5.86 -1.00
CA ASP A 64 20.42 4.64 -1.75
C ASP A 64 19.47 3.76 -0.96
N ILE A 65 18.25 3.59 -1.47
CA ILE A 65 17.23 2.76 -0.83
C ILE A 65 17.55 1.26 -0.85
N GLU A 66 18.42 0.81 -1.76
CA GLU A 66 18.85 -0.59 -1.84
C GLU A 66 20.03 -0.91 -0.90
N GLU A 67 20.71 0.12 -0.39
CA GLU A 67 21.74 0.00 0.64
C GLU A 67 21.48 0.93 1.82
N LEU A 68 20.22 1.09 2.19
CA LEU A 68 19.81 2.05 3.21
C LEU A 68 20.22 1.61 4.61
N ARG A 69 20.91 2.49 5.32
CA ARG A 69 21.41 2.25 6.66
C ARG A 69 20.34 2.50 7.71
N ILE A 70 20.07 1.51 8.54
CA ILE A 70 19.28 1.71 9.76
C ILE A 70 20.16 2.37 10.80
N THR A 71 19.72 3.52 11.32
CA THR A 71 20.49 4.33 12.30
C THR A 71 20.01 4.11 13.72
N ARG A 72 18.76 3.66 13.90
CA ARG A 72 18.17 3.33 15.20
C ARG A 72 17.15 2.23 15.04
N PHE A 73 17.21 1.23 15.90
CA PHE A 73 16.27 0.12 15.91
C PHE A 73 16.08 -0.37 17.35
N VAL A 74 14.99 0.06 17.97
CA VAL A 74 14.71 -0.27 19.38
C VAL A 74 13.56 -1.22 19.46
N VAL A 75 13.81 -2.38 20.06
CA VAL A 75 12.84 -3.42 20.37
C VAL A 75 12.72 -3.58 21.88
N ASN A 76 11.68 -4.25 22.34
CA ASN A 76 11.58 -4.59 23.76
C ASN A 76 12.72 -5.54 24.19
N GLU A 77 13.15 -5.46 25.46
CA GLU A 77 14.38 -6.09 25.98
C GLU A 77 14.42 -7.62 25.80
N GLU A 78 13.28 -8.28 25.86
CA GLU A 78 13.21 -9.74 25.72
C GLU A 78 13.10 -10.23 24.26
N ALA A 79 13.03 -9.30 23.31
CA ALA A 79 12.91 -9.67 21.91
C ALA A 79 14.26 -9.82 21.24
N THR A 80 14.45 -10.94 20.57
CA THR A 80 15.48 -11.06 19.52
C THR A 80 14.83 -10.80 18.17
N TYR A 81 15.62 -10.44 17.17
CA TYR A 81 15.07 -10.25 15.83
C TYR A 81 15.98 -10.87 14.76
N SER A 82 15.40 -11.11 13.62
CA SER A 82 16.09 -11.49 12.40
C SER A 82 15.49 -10.81 11.19
N VAL A 83 16.36 -10.50 10.24
CA VAL A 83 16.00 -10.06 8.89
C VAL A 83 16.44 -11.15 7.93
N ASP A 84 15.68 -11.41 6.89
CA ASP A 84 16.09 -12.37 5.87
C ASP A 84 17.37 -11.88 5.19
N GLU A 85 18.36 -12.78 5.09
CA GLU A 85 19.69 -12.50 4.55
C GLU A 85 19.65 -11.88 3.16
N GLN A 86 18.64 -12.19 2.37
CA GLN A 86 18.47 -11.65 1.01
C GLN A 86 18.30 -10.11 0.97
N TYR A 87 17.84 -9.51 2.06
CA TYR A 87 17.68 -8.05 2.16
C TYR A 87 18.87 -7.35 2.78
N CYS A 88 19.78 -8.07 3.45
CA CYS A 88 20.93 -7.49 4.12
C CYS A 88 22.10 -7.35 3.16
N VAL A 89 22.73 -6.18 3.10
CA VAL A 89 23.95 -5.96 2.32
C VAL A 89 25.11 -6.82 2.84
N SER A 90 25.20 -6.97 4.17
CA SER A 90 26.21 -7.80 4.84
C SER A 90 25.56 -8.67 5.91
N PRO A 91 24.91 -9.80 5.57
CA PRO A 91 24.12 -10.60 6.52
C PRO A 91 24.87 -10.99 7.78
N ASN A 92 26.14 -11.43 7.64
CA ASN A 92 26.98 -11.87 8.75
C ASN A 92 27.44 -10.74 9.69
N LYS A 93 27.20 -9.49 9.32
CA LYS A 93 27.56 -8.28 10.08
C LYS A 93 26.34 -7.55 10.60
N PHE A 94 25.14 -8.01 10.24
CA PHE A 94 23.90 -7.40 10.69
C PHE A 94 23.71 -7.66 12.18
N PRO A 95 23.37 -6.64 13.00
CA PRO A 95 23.22 -6.80 14.46
C PRO A 95 22.12 -7.79 14.81
N SER A 96 22.27 -8.54 15.88
CA SER A 96 21.25 -9.49 16.38
C SER A 96 20.42 -8.92 17.53
N ALA A 97 20.76 -7.74 18.04
CA ALA A 97 20.05 -7.05 19.11
C ALA A 97 19.74 -5.61 18.72
N GLY A 98 18.63 -5.06 19.26
CA GLY A 98 18.24 -3.67 19.05
C GLY A 98 19.35 -2.70 19.52
N PHE A 99 19.35 -1.51 18.94
CA PHE A 99 20.33 -0.46 19.25
C PHE A 99 19.67 0.93 19.20
N SER A 100 20.14 1.81 20.07
CA SER A 100 19.65 3.19 20.15
C SER A 100 20.44 4.16 19.27
N ALA A 101 21.69 3.83 18.96
CA ALA A 101 22.53 4.59 18.07
C ALA A 101 23.59 3.68 17.39
N LEU A 102 24.11 4.08 16.25
CA LEU A 102 25.17 3.33 15.54
C LEU A 102 26.44 3.17 16.40
N ALA A 103 26.67 4.11 17.31
CA ALA A 103 27.81 4.03 18.24
C ALA A 103 27.70 2.90 19.27
N ASP A 104 26.51 2.36 19.50
CA ASP A 104 26.27 1.25 20.42
C ASP A 104 26.63 -0.10 19.79
N LEU A 105 26.86 -0.13 18.48
CA LEU A 105 27.12 -1.35 17.73
C LEU A 105 28.59 -1.78 17.79
N PRO A 106 28.85 -3.10 17.71
CA PRO A 106 30.21 -3.62 17.58
C PRO A 106 30.95 -3.04 16.36
N ALA A 107 32.23 -2.89 16.47
CA ALA A 107 33.04 -2.45 15.35
C ALA A 107 32.88 -3.39 14.14
N GLY A 108 32.55 -2.81 12.99
CA GLY A 108 32.33 -3.54 11.75
C GLY A 108 30.91 -4.09 11.55
N ALA A 109 29.96 -3.77 12.43
CA ALA A 109 28.54 -4.04 12.19
C ALA A 109 28.06 -3.26 10.96
N ASP A 110 27.20 -3.88 10.17
CA ASP A 110 26.59 -3.29 8.97
C ASP A 110 25.07 -3.39 9.08
N THR A 111 24.40 -2.25 9.13
CA THR A 111 22.94 -2.15 9.28
C THR A 111 22.23 -1.83 7.96
N ARG A 112 22.95 -1.94 6.82
CA ARG A 112 22.37 -1.65 5.52
C ARG A 112 21.46 -2.77 5.05
N VAL A 113 20.29 -2.36 4.55
CA VAL A 113 19.21 -3.24 4.08
C VAL A 113 18.67 -2.70 2.78
N ASP A 114 18.31 -3.58 1.86
CA ASP A 114 17.59 -3.26 0.64
C ASP A 114 16.10 -3.06 0.95
N PHE A 115 15.68 -1.79 0.96
CA PHE A 115 14.29 -1.37 1.13
C PHE A 115 13.59 -0.99 -0.18
N SER A 116 14.10 -1.41 -1.33
CA SER A 116 13.40 -1.24 -2.62
C SER A 116 12.02 -1.91 -2.63
N LYS A 117 11.80 -2.82 -1.67
CA LYS A 117 10.52 -3.49 -1.39
C LYS A 117 10.24 -3.46 0.10
N THR A 118 9.01 -3.78 0.48
CA THR A 118 8.68 -3.99 1.89
C THR A 118 9.47 -5.16 2.47
N VAL A 119 10.21 -4.92 3.55
CA VAL A 119 11.10 -5.90 4.19
C VAL A 119 10.43 -6.48 5.44
N PRO A 120 10.32 -7.82 5.54
CA PRO A 120 9.86 -8.47 6.75
C PRO A 120 10.97 -8.55 7.82
N PHE A 121 10.67 -8.10 9.01
CA PHE A 121 11.48 -8.29 10.21
C PHE A 121 10.75 -9.25 11.14
N LEU A 122 11.41 -10.30 11.57
CA LEU A 122 10.86 -11.26 12.50
C LEU A 122 11.37 -10.96 13.91
N LEU A 123 10.49 -10.53 14.80
CA LEU A 123 10.77 -10.41 16.23
C LEU A 123 10.32 -11.68 16.93
N ARG A 124 11.18 -12.21 17.79
CA ARG A 124 10.90 -13.41 18.58
C ARG A 124 11.03 -13.12 20.07
N THR A 125 9.95 -13.39 20.78
CA THR A 125 9.92 -13.49 22.23
C THR A 125 9.57 -14.94 22.59
N TYR A 126 8.42 -15.19 23.20
CA TYR A 126 7.83 -16.54 23.33
C TYR A 126 7.12 -17.00 22.06
N GLN A 127 6.80 -16.05 21.17
CA GLN A 127 6.15 -16.24 19.89
C GLN A 127 6.87 -15.40 18.82
N ASP A 128 6.60 -15.70 17.58
CA ASP A 128 7.10 -14.96 16.44
C ASP A 128 6.14 -13.83 16.05
N TYR A 129 6.69 -12.63 15.88
CA TYR A 129 5.95 -11.43 15.48
C TYR A 129 6.58 -10.87 14.22
N GLN A 130 5.92 -11.04 13.10
CA GLN A 130 6.37 -10.47 11.83
C GLN A 130 5.96 -9.00 11.74
N TRP A 131 6.93 -8.16 11.51
CA TRP A 131 6.78 -6.75 11.21
C TRP A 131 7.10 -6.49 9.75
N MET A 132 6.35 -5.60 9.11
CA MET A 132 6.56 -5.22 7.72
C MET A 132 7.04 -3.78 7.67
N ILE A 133 8.26 -3.57 7.18
CA ILE A 133 8.87 -2.24 7.10
C ILE A 133 8.89 -1.79 5.64
N THR A 134 8.28 -0.65 5.37
CA THR A 134 8.22 -0.04 4.04
C THR A 134 8.92 1.31 4.07
N VAL A 135 9.88 1.51 3.21
CA VAL A 135 10.50 2.80 2.99
C VAL A 135 9.98 3.38 1.68
N ARG A 136 9.58 4.64 1.72
CA ARG A 136 9.12 5.41 0.56
C ARG A 136 10.18 6.43 0.22
N GLN A 137 10.53 6.53 -1.05
CA GLN A 137 11.44 7.54 -1.57
C GLN A 137 10.78 8.25 -2.73
N THR A 138 10.72 9.58 -2.65
CA THR A 138 10.26 10.41 -3.75
C THR A 138 11.45 11.02 -4.45
N ILE A 139 11.67 10.64 -5.71
CA ILE A 139 12.73 11.20 -6.56
C ILE A 139 12.12 12.33 -7.39
N GLU A 140 12.63 13.55 -7.23
CA GLU A 140 12.21 14.66 -8.08
C GLU A 140 12.63 14.38 -9.53
N ARG A 141 11.66 14.49 -10.43
CA ARG A 141 11.91 14.45 -11.88
C ARG A 141 11.29 15.64 -12.54
N VAL A 142 12.10 16.40 -13.24
CA VAL A 142 11.64 17.59 -13.96
C VAL A 142 12.49 17.80 -15.21
N VAL A 143 11.84 18.12 -16.31
CA VAL A 143 12.49 18.55 -17.55
C VAL A 143 11.81 19.80 -18.05
N GLU A 144 12.59 20.85 -18.22
CA GLU A 144 12.14 22.15 -18.71
C GLU A 144 13.01 22.61 -19.88
N VAL A 145 12.38 23.18 -20.88
CA VAL A 145 13.07 23.77 -22.02
C VAL A 145 12.59 25.20 -22.28
N GLU A 146 13.43 25.99 -22.95
CA GLU A 146 13.05 27.32 -23.35
C GLU A 146 11.86 27.27 -24.34
N ASN A 147 10.88 28.15 -24.17
CA ASN A 147 9.62 28.18 -24.94
C ASN A 147 8.77 26.91 -24.84
N GLN A 148 8.86 26.22 -23.70
CA GLN A 148 7.97 25.09 -23.41
C GLN A 148 6.51 25.55 -23.43
N ALA A 149 5.68 24.79 -24.12
CA ALA A 149 4.26 25.09 -24.23
C ALA A 149 3.42 24.47 -23.11
N LEU A 150 3.82 23.29 -22.63
CA LEU A 150 3.09 22.51 -21.65
C LEU A 150 4.10 21.79 -20.71
N PRO A 151 3.70 21.37 -19.50
CA PRO A 151 4.54 20.55 -18.65
C PRO A 151 5.03 19.30 -19.39
N ALA A 152 6.26 18.89 -19.12
CA ALA A 152 6.79 17.65 -19.67
C ALA A 152 6.04 16.44 -19.10
N ILE A 153 5.79 15.45 -19.93
CA ILE A 153 5.27 14.14 -19.50
C ILE A 153 6.46 13.24 -19.24
N ILE A 154 6.61 12.79 -18.01
CA ILE A 154 7.72 11.94 -17.59
C ILE A 154 7.15 10.57 -17.23
N ASP A 155 7.57 9.53 -17.94
CA ASP A 155 7.23 8.14 -17.68
C ASP A 155 8.45 7.47 -17.03
N ASP A 156 8.40 7.35 -15.71
CA ASP A 156 9.45 6.74 -14.89
C ASP A 156 9.64 5.27 -15.19
N LYS A 157 8.56 4.57 -15.50
CA LYS A 157 8.60 3.14 -15.75
C LYS A 157 9.30 2.78 -17.07
N ASN A 158 9.10 3.61 -18.09
CA ASN A 158 9.66 3.38 -19.42
C ASN A 158 10.89 4.27 -19.67
N HIS A 159 11.29 5.11 -18.73
CA HIS A 159 12.37 6.07 -18.80
C HIS A 159 12.26 6.97 -20.04
N THR A 160 11.06 7.55 -20.23
CA THR A 160 10.80 8.45 -21.35
C THR A 160 10.30 9.80 -20.90
N VAL A 161 10.68 10.82 -21.61
CA VAL A 161 10.23 12.20 -21.40
C VAL A 161 9.70 12.77 -22.70
N LEU A 162 8.50 13.30 -22.69
CA LEU A 162 7.91 14.01 -23.81
C LEU A 162 7.72 15.49 -23.44
N VAL A 163 8.39 16.37 -24.16
CA VAL A 163 8.34 17.81 -23.96
C VAL A 163 7.60 18.48 -25.14
N TYR A 164 6.64 19.33 -24.83
CA TYR A 164 5.89 20.10 -25.81
C TYR A 164 6.41 21.50 -25.89
N VAL A 165 6.74 21.95 -27.11
CA VAL A 165 7.19 23.30 -27.40
C VAL A 165 6.25 24.00 -28.39
N SER A 166 6.34 25.32 -28.48
CA SER A 166 5.52 26.09 -29.41
C SER A 166 5.78 25.70 -30.88
N GLN A 167 4.80 25.88 -31.75
CA GLN A 167 4.93 25.62 -33.18
C GLN A 167 6.10 26.39 -33.85
N LYS A 168 6.52 27.51 -33.29
CA LYS A 168 7.60 28.35 -33.80
C LYS A 168 8.98 27.90 -33.35
N GLN A 169 9.08 26.97 -32.37
CA GLN A 169 10.37 26.51 -31.85
C GLN A 169 11.15 25.76 -32.92
N ASP A 170 12.39 26.15 -33.14
CA ASP A 170 13.32 25.34 -33.95
C ASP A 170 13.82 24.13 -33.13
N LEU A 171 13.45 22.93 -33.55
CA LEU A 171 13.86 21.67 -32.88
C LEU A 171 15.37 21.38 -33.04
N SER A 172 16.11 22.10 -33.91
CA SER A 172 17.57 22.00 -33.96
C SER A 172 18.29 22.92 -32.96
N ALA A 173 17.53 23.79 -32.27
CA ALA A 173 18.05 24.78 -31.34
C ALA A 173 17.17 24.86 -30.08
N VAL A 174 16.84 23.74 -29.49
CA VAL A 174 16.13 23.66 -28.21
C VAL A 174 17.15 23.81 -27.07
N LYS A 175 16.83 24.64 -26.09
CA LYS A 175 17.66 24.86 -24.94
C LYS A 175 16.99 24.26 -23.72
N ILE A 176 17.62 23.24 -23.10
CA ILE A 176 17.19 22.69 -21.82
C ILE A 176 17.55 23.70 -20.74
N THR A 177 16.57 24.08 -19.92
CA THR A 177 16.74 25.06 -18.83
C THR A 177 16.84 24.35 -17.47
N LYS A 178 16.19 23.19 -17.33
CA LYS A 178 16.28 22.34 -16.13
C LYS A 178 16.10 20.88 -16.56
N MET A 179 16.92 19.98 -16.02
CA MET A 179 16.75 18.55 -16.16
C MET A 179 17.23 17.84 -14.89
N ILE A 180 16.29 17.21 -14.21
CA ILE A 180 16.51 16.34 -13.05
C ILE A 180 15.71 15.07 -13.35
N LEU A 181 16.38 13.93 -13.42
CA LEU A 181 15.72 12.64 -13.71
C LEU A 181 16.02 11.56 -12.66
N GLY A 182 17.09 11.70 -11.91
CA GLY A 182 17.49 10.73 -10.88
C GLY A 182 17.63 11.34 -9.47
N GLY A 183 17.03 12.51 -9.23
CA GLY A 183 17.16 13.22 -7.96
C GLY A 183 18.49 13.98 -7.80
N SER A 184 18.78 14.44 -6.58
CA SER A 184 19.85 15.38 -6.26
C SER A 184 21.28 14.81 -6.42
N LYS A 185 21.44 13.50 -6.38
CA LYS A 185 22.75 12.82 -6.49
C LYS A 185 23.03 12.24 -7.88
N ALA A 186 22.10 12.38 -8.81
CA ALA A 186 22.29 11.87 -10.15
C ALA A 186 23.16 12.78 -11.01
N THR A 187 23.94 12.17 -11.89
CA THR A 187 24.64 12.84 -13.00
C THR A 187 24.00 12.44 -14.30
N ILE A 188 23.94 13.37 -15.27
CA ILE A 188 23.31 13.15 -16.56
C ILE A 188 24.35 13.32 -17.66
N THR A 189 24.47 12.32 -18.52
CA THR A 189 25.43 12.32 -19.65
C THR A 189 24.70 11.99 -20.95
N PRO A 190 24.88 12.79 -22.05
CA PRO A 190 25.67 14.00 -22.11
C PRO A 190 25.12 15.13 -21.25
N ASP A 191 25.92 16.16 -20.95
CA ASP A 191 25.45 17.35 -20.25
C ASP A 191 24.23 17.93 -21.00
N PRO A 192 23.06 18.03 -20.33
CA PRO A 192 21.82 18.51 -20.98
C PRO A 192 21.98 19.89 -21.65
N SER A 193 22.81 20.77 -21.13
CA SER A 193 23.07 22.11 -21.69
C SER A 193 23.76 22.08 -23.05
N THR A 194 24.41 20.98 -23.39
CA THR A 194 25.15 20.81 -24.66
C THR A 194 24.32 20.18 -25.76
N VAL A 195 23.16 19.58 -25.41
CA VAL A 195 22.27 18.91 -26.36
C VAL A 195 21.17 19.88 -26.80
N THR A 196 21.21 20.31 -28.04
CA THR A 196 20.26 21.30 -28.58
C THR A 196 19.42 20.79 -29.74
N ASN A 197 19.82 19.70 -30.41
CA ASN A 197 19.14 19.19 -31.58
C ASN A 197 18.17 18.05 -31.22
N PHE A 198 16.88 18.40 -31.18
CA PHE A 198 15.76 17.49 -30.88
C PHE A 198 14.87 17.21 -32.10
N ARG A 199 15.43 17.24 -33.31
CA ARG A 199 14.70 16.76 -34.52
C ARG A 199 14.41 15.25 -34.45
N ARG A 200 15.09 14.54 -33.55
CA ARG A 200 14.87 13.15 -33.16
C ARG A 200 15.01 13.07 -31.65
N PRO A 201 14.39 12.10 -31.00
CA PRO A 201 14.60 11.86 -29.58
C PRO A 201 16.08 11.75 -29.24
N GLN A 202 16.47 12.25 -28.08
CA GLN A 202 17.84 12.21 -27.56
C GLN A 202 17.90 11.30 -26.34
N GLU A 203 19.01 10.59 -26.25
CA GLU A 203 19.25 9.67 -25.13
C GLU A 203 20.17 10.31 -24.11
N PHE A 204 19.85 10.11 -22.83
CA PHE A 204 20.64 10.56 -21.68
C PHE A 204 20.83 9.39 -20.73
N VAL A 205 22.08 9.14 -20.33
CA VAL A 205 22.40 8.21 -19.25
C VAL A 205 22.32 8.97 -17.94
N VAL A 206 21.45 8.54 -17.07
CA VAL A 206 21.30 9.05 -15.69
C VAL A 206 21.99 8.08 -14.78
N SER A 207 23.12 8.50 -14.21
CA SER A 207 23.91 7.68 -13.29
C SER A 207 23.64 8.14 -11.86
N ARG A 208 23.25 7.20 -10.99
CA ARG A 208 23.00 7.45 -9.58
C ARG A 208 23.53 6.27 -8.76
N PHE A 209 24.38 6.58 -7.78
CA PHE A 209 25.13 5.56 -7.06
C PHE A 209 25.88 4.65 -8.06
N ASP A 210 25.73 3.34 -7.99
CA ASP A 210 26.36 2.38 -8.90
C ASP A 210 25.45 1.94 -10.06
N LYS A 211 24.36 2.71 -10.34
CA LYS A 211 23.36 2.38 -11.35
C LYS A 211 23.30 3.39 -12.46
N GLU A 212 22.98 2.92 -13.65
CA GLU A 212 22.76 3.73 -14.83
C GLU A 212 21.40 3.41 -15.44
N GLU A 213 20.63 4.46 -15.76
CA GLU A 213 19.34 4.37 -16.44
C GLU A 213 19.44 5.12 -17.76
N LEU A 214 18.99 4.50 -18.85
CA LEU A 214 18.93 5.17 -20.15
C LEU A 214 17.55 5.82 -20.30
N TRP A 215 17.55 7.15 -20.38
CA TRP A 215 16.36 7.96 -20.57
C TRP A 215 16.30 8.49 -21.99
N THR A 216 15.11 8.44 -22.61
CA THR A 216 14.84 9.01 -23.92
C THR A 216 14.00 10.26 -23.78
N VAL A 217 14.49 11.37 -24.28
CA VAL A 217 13.81 12.67 -24.28
C VAL A 217 13.39 13.04 -25.68
N ASP A 218 12.09 13.21 -25.91
CA ASP A 218 11.52 13.67 -27.16
C ASP A 218 10.93 15.08 -27.01
N VAL A 219 11.15 15.95 -28.00
CA VAL A 219 10.61 17.30 -28.03
C VAL A 219 9.75 17.47 -29.27
N VAL A 220 8.47 17.71 -29.07
CA VAL A 220 7.50 17.86 -30.15
C VAL A 220 6.84 19.23 -30.16
N ARG A 221 6.50 19.71 -31.35
CA ARG A 221 5.73 20.95 -31.49
C ARG A 221 4.26 20.71 -31.25
N THR A 222 3.62 21.61 -30.53
CA THR A 222 2.18 21.54 -30.29
C THR A 222 1.50 22.88 -30.52
N THR A 223 0.23 22.84 -30.93
CA THR A 223 -0.69 23.98 -30.87
C THR A 223 -1.61 23.89 -29.65
N SER A 224 -1.62 22.76 -28.98
CA SER A 224 -2.43 22.56 -27.77
C SER A 224 -1.92 23.42 -26.63
N THR A 225 -2.84 23.96 -25.87
CA THR A 225 -2.60 24.77 -24.67
C THR A 225 -2.96 24.00 -23.40
N GLY A 226 -3.47 22.77 -23.53
CA GLY A 226 -3.79 21.87 -22.45
C GLY A 226 -3.37 20.40 -22.72
N THR A 227 -3.08 19.63 -21.70
CA THR A 227 -2.78 18.19 -21.79
C THR A 227 -3.57 17.38 -20.77
N THR A 228 -3.98 16.19 -21.18
CA THR A 228 -4.42 15.13 -20.25
C THR A 228 -3.19 14.45 -19.65
N GLY A 229 -3.22 14.21 -18.35
CA GLY A 229 -2.20 13.46 -17.62
C GLY A 229 -2.74 12.14 -17.07
N SER A 230 -2.34 11.77 -15.88
CA SER A 230 -2.77 10.52 -15.22
C SER A 230 -4.23 10.58 -14.76
N ALA A 231 -4.87 9.42 -14.71
CA ALA A 231 -6.15 9.20 -14.06
C ALA A 231 -5.97 8.16 -12.95
N ASP A 232 -6.32 8.53 -11.70
CA ASP A 232 -6.43 7.62 -10.57
C ASP A 232 -7.89 7.20 -10.43
N VAL A 233 -8.18 5.93 -10.73
CA VAL A 233 -9.53 5.45 -11.04
C VAL A 233 -10.01 4.44 -10.02
N TRP A 234 -11.25 4.62 -9.57
CA TRP A 234 -12.00 3.72 -8.69
C TRP A 234 -13.34 3.34 -9.36
N ALA A 235 -14.14 2.54 -8.69
CA ALA A 235 -15.39 2.06 -9.26
C ALA A 235 -16.40 3.18 -9.62
N THR A 236 -16.50 4.23 -8.79
CA THR A 236 -17.51 5.30 -8.98
C THR A 236 -16.92 6.71 -8.97
N ARG A 237 -15.59 6.82 -8.94
CA ARG A 237 -14.87 8.09 -8.95
C ARG A 237 -13.55 7.96 -9.70
N ALA A 238 -13.05 9.07 -10.21
CA ALA A 238 -11.72 9.16 -10.80
C ALA A 238 -11.11 10.53 -10.50
N THR A 239 -9.84 10.56 -10.09
CA THR A 239 -9.06 11.79 -9.98
C THR A 239 -8.23 11.95 -11.24
N LEU A 240 -8.49 13.03 -11.99
CA LEU A 240 -7.83 13.36 -13.24
C LEU A 240 -6.78 14.44 -12.98
N ASN A 241 -5.58 14.24 -13.46
CA ASN A 241 -4.50 15.21 -13.39
C ASN A 241 -4.18 15.69 -14.80
N GLY A 242 -3.97 16.97 -14.97
CA GLY A 242 -3.70 17.55 -16.28
C GLY A 242 -2.75 18.74 -16.24
N GLY A 243 -2.30 19.13 -17.41
CA GLY A 243 -1.45 20.29 -17.61
C GLY A 243 -2.15 21.37 -18.42
N MET A 244 -1.70 22.61 -18.23
CA MET A 244 -2.19 23.78 -18.97
C MET A 244 -1.07 24.77 -19.16
N LYS A 245 -1.25 25.65 -20.14
CA LYS A 245 -0.38 26.82 -20.35
C LYS A 245 -0.48 27.77 -19.15
N GLN A 246 0.64 28.27 -18.70
CA GLN A 246 0.72 29.20 -17.57
C GLN A 246 -0.18 30.42 -17.77
N GLY A 247 -0.92 30.80 -16.74
CA GLY A 247 -1.81 31.97 -16.78
C GLY A 247 -3.14 31.74 -17.50
N THR A 248 -3.50 30.50 -17.77
CA THR A 248 -4.80 30.13 -18.37
C THR A 248 -5.65 29.33 -17.36
N THR A 249 -6.94 29.21 -17.64
CA THR A 249 -7.89 28.39 -16.86
C THR A 249 -8.28 27.17 -17.68
N PRO A 250 -8.12 25.94 -17.16
CA PRO A 250 -8.49 24.73 -17.86
C PRO A 250 -9.99 24.46 -17.71
N ARG A 251 -10.67 24.05 -18.76
CA ARG A 251 -11.99 23.44 -18.75
C ARG A 251 -11.83 21.94 -18.96
N VAL A 252 -12.20 21.13 -17.99
CA VAL A 252 -12.13 19.68 -18.07
C VAL A 252 -13.46 19.13 -18.57
N GLU A 253 -13.40 18.31 -19.60
CA GLU A 253 -14.57 17.68 -20.21
C GLU A 253 -14.38 16.16 -20.21
N TYR A 254 -15.45 15.43 -19.89
CA TYR A 254 -15.47 13.96 -19.90
C TYR A 254 -16.79 13.42 -20.45
N ARG A 255 -16.76 12.19 -20.91
CA ARG A 255 -17.95 11.46 -21.36
C ARG A 255 -17.72 9.96 -21.27
N LYS A 256 -18.77 9.18 -21.27
CA LYS A 256 -18.61 7.75 -21.56
C LYS A 256 -18.11 7.59 -22.99
N LYS A 257 -17.24 6.63 -23.21
CA LYS A 257 -16.69 6.35 -24.55
C LYS A 257 -17.79 5.99 -25.57
N SER A 258 -18.91 5.44 -25.10
CA SER A 258 -20.08 5.11 -25.91
C SER A 258 -21.04 6.28 -26.22
N GLU A 259 -20.78 7.45 -25.64
CA GLU A 259 -21.62 8.64 -25.80
C GLU A 259 -20.85 9.73 -26.55
N ASP A 260 -21.59 10.59 -27.28
CA ASP A 260 -20.95 11.71 -28.02
C ASP A 260 -21.01 13.03 -27.26
N THR A 261 -21.85 13.12 -26.22
CA THR A 261 -22.05 14.38 -25.48
C THR A 261 -21.05 14.51 -24.36
N TRP A 262 -20.36 15.66 -24.34
CA TRP A 262 -19.40 15.99 -23.30
C TRP A 262 -20.08 16.60 -22.07
N SER A 263 -19.74 16.12 -20.91
CA SER A 263 -20.04 16.72 -19.62
C SER A 263 -18.87 17.62 -19.22
N VAL A 264 -19.17 18.81 -18.71
CA VAL A 264 -18.16 19.77 -18.25
C VAL A 264 -18.04 19.66 -16.74
N VAL A 265 -16.81 19.56 -16.25
CA VAL A 265 -16.53 19.62 -14.81
C VAL A 265 -16.71 21.08 -14.36
N PRO A 266 -17.47 21.34 -13.27
CA PRO A 266 -17.57 22.69 -12.72
C PRO A 266 -16.19 23.28 -12.40
N GLU A 267 -15.97 24.55 -12.73
CA GLU A 267 -14.67 25.22 -12.50
C GLU A 267 -14.24 25.16 -11.02
N ALA A 268 -15.21 25.25 -10.10
CA ALA A 268 -14.97 25.15 -8.67
C ALA A 268 -14.38 23.79 -8.21
N ASP A 269 -14.58 22.73 -9.01
CA ASP A 269 -14.09 21.37 -8.73
C ASP A 269 -12.73 21.11 -9.39
N VAL A 270 -12.19 22.09 -10.15
CA VAL A 270 -10.85 22.03 -10.75
C VAL A 270 -9.86 22.74 -9.82
N LYS A 271 -9.00 21.97 -9.20
CA LYS A 271 -7.99 22.47 -8.26
C LYS A 271 -6.68 22.72 -8.99
N LEU A 272 -6.20 23.94 -8.98
CA LEU A 272 -4.88 24.29 -9.51
C LEU A 272 -3.81 23.85 -8.49
N GLU A 273 -2.93 22.94 -8.92
CA GLU A 273 -1.81 22.44 -8.09
C GLU A 273 -0.56 23.33 -8.28
N SER A 274 -0.42 23.89 -9.48
CA SER A 274 0.64 24.85 -9.81
C SER A 274 0.14 25.83 -10.89
N GLY A 275 1.00 26.73 -11.33
CA GLY A 275 0.69 27.62 -12.46
C GLY A 275 0.45 26.92 -13.80
N THR A 276 0.77 25.62 -13.91
CA THR A 276 0.71 24.83 -15.14
C THR A 276 0.06 23.47 -14.99
N THR A 277 -0.32 23.07 -13.76
CA THR A 277 -0.94 21.76 -13.48
C THR A 277 -2.20 21.92 -12.66
N PHE A 278 -3.12 21.00 -12.83
CA PHE A 278 -4.38 20.95 -12.08
C PHE A 278 -4.78 19.51 -11.79
N SER A 279 -5.66 19.34 -10.82
CA SER A 279 -6.36 18.09 -10.53
C SER A 279 -7.86 18.32 -10.43
N THR A 280 -8.66 17.29 -10.71
CA THR A 280 -10.09 17.29 -10.46
C THR A 280 -10.57 15.88 -10.14
N THR A 281 -11.59 15.76 -9.28
CA THR A 281 -12.16 14.47 -8.93
C THR A 281 -13.58 14.36 -9.47
N LEU A 282 -13.79 13.43 -10.38
CA LEU A 282 -15.10 13.03 -10.86
C LEU A 282 -15.73 12.07 -9.86
N THR A 283 -17.02 12.26 -9.58
CA THR A 283 -17.82 11.38 -8.71
C THR A 283 -19.09 10.96 -9.42
N GLY A 284 -19.74 9.88 -8.93
CA GLY A 284 -20.97 9.37 -9.52
C GLY A 284 -20.76 8.71 -10.89
N LEU A 285 -19.56 8.26 -11.19
CA LEU A 285 -19.27 7.47 -12.38
C LEU A 285 -19.95 6.09 -12.29
N GLN A 286 -20.29 5.52 -13.44
CA GLN A 286 -20.76 4.16 -13.53
C GLN A 286 -19.58 3.19 -13.46
N ASP A 287 -19.70 2.15 -12.65
CA ASP A 287 -18.67 1.12 -12.52
C ASP A 287 -18.47 0.29 -13.81
N GLY A 288 -17.28 -0.26 -13.99
CA GLY A 288 -16.92 -1.09 -15.13
C GLY A 288 -17.13 -0.42 -16.48
N THR A 289 -17.02 0.92 -16.53
CA THR A 289 -17.39 1.71 -17.71
C THR A 289 -16.20 2.45 -18.27
N ASP A 290 -16.07 2.45 -19.60
CA ASP A 290 -15.05 3.19 -20.32
C ASP A 290 -15.44 4.66 -20.45
N TYR A 291 -14.53 5.54 -20.05
CA TYR A 291 -14.64 6.98 -20.18
C TYR A 291 -13.51 7.54 -21.04
N VAL A 292 -13.76 8.70 -21.64
CA VAL A 292 -12.74 9.53 -22.25
C VAL A 292 -12.87 10.94 -21.69
N TRP A 293 -11.76 11.63 -21.61
CA TRP A 293 -11.70 12.99 -21.11
C TRP A 293 -10.69 13.82 -21.88
N ARG A 294 -10.83 15.14 -21.80
CA ARG A 294 -9.94 16.11 -22.42
C ARG A 294 -9.88 17.41 -21.63
N VAL A 295 -8.85 18.18 -21.89
CA VAL A 295 -8.66 19.52 -21.35
C VAL A 295 -8.86 20.53 -22.46
N VAL A 296 -9.69 21.53 -22.22
CA VAL A 296 -9.90 22.63 -23.16
C VAL A 296 -9.35 23.92 -22.55
N VAL A 297 -8.41 24.53 -23.21
CA VAL A 297 -7.80 25.80 -22.80
C VAL A 297 -7.83 26.77 -23.96
N GLU A 298 -8.27 28.00 -23.75
CA GLU A 298 -8.45 29.01 -24.82
C GLU A 298 -9.26 28.46 -26.01
N GLU A 299 -10.32 27.67 -25.72
CA GLU A 299 -11.18 26.95 -26.69
C GLU A 299 -10.44 25.89 -27.54
N ILE A 300 -9.20 25.56 -27.23
CA ILE A 300 -8.43 24.53 -27.92
C ILE A 300 -8.44 23.23 -27.07
N PRO A 301 -9.04 22.13 -27.57
CA PRO A 301 -9.03 20.87 -26.86
C PRO A 301 -7.67 20.17 -26.95
N SER A 302 -7.27 19.50 -25.89
CA SER A 302 -6.14 18.55 -25.88
C SER A 302 -6.48 17.30 -26.68
N THR A 303 -5.51 16.40 -26.82
CA THR A 303 -5.77 14.99 -27.13
C THR A 303 -6.65 14.36 -26.05
N GLU A 304 -7.53 13.43 -26.46
CA GLU A 304 -8.37 12.67 -25.54
C GLU A 304 -7.54 11.58 -24.85
N ALA A 305 -7.77 11.39 -23.56
CA ALA A 305 -7.25 10.25 -22.81
C ALA A 305 -8.43 9.38 -22.33
N ALA A 306 -8.19 8.08 -22.24
CA ALA A 306 -9.21 7.13 -21.80
C ALA A 306 -8.87 6.56 -20.41
N PHE A 307 -9.92 6.22 -19.65
CA PHE A 307 -9.80 5.42 -18.44
C PHE A 307 -11.04 4.51 -18.30
N THR A 308 -10.90 3.43 -17.54
CA THR A 308 -11.98 2.50 -17.27
C THR A 308 -12.19 2.42 -15.77
N THR A 309 -13.41 2.64 -15.30
CA THR A 309 -13.75 2.49 -13.88
C THR A 309 -13.68 1.03 -13.47
N GLU A 310 -13.27 0.77 -12.23
CA GLU A 310 -13.29 -0.57 -11.66
C GLU A 310 -14.72 -1.10 -11.58
N LYS A 311 -14.88 -2.41 -11.77
CA LYS A 311 -16.18 -3.04 -11.59
C LYS A 311 -16.43 -3.31 -10.12
N ILE A 312 -17.58 -2.88 -9.61
CA ILE A 312 -18.01 -3.21 -8.26
C ILE A 312 -18.23 -4.72 -8.19
N GLN A 313 -17.52 -5.35 -7.28
CA GLN A 313 -17.77 -6.74 -6.95
C GLN A 313 -18.89 -6.80 -5.91
N GLU A 314 -20.03 -7.37 -6.30
CA GLU A 314 -21.08 -7.64 -5.34
C GLU A 314 -20.62 -8.76 -4.39
N ILE A 315 -20.61 -8.45 -3.11
CA ILE A 315 -20.40 -9.44 -2.06
C ILE A 315 -21.79 -9.97 -1.67
N PRO A 316 -22.10 -11.25 -1.95
CA PRO A 316 -23.39 -11.81 -1.60
C PRO A 316 -23.66 -11.72 -0.09
N ASN A 317 -24.91 -11.44 0.25
CA ASN A 317 -25.38 -11.39 1.63
C ASN A 317 -24.63 -10.39 2.54
N LEU A 318 -24.25 -9.23 1.99
CA LEU A 318 -23.55 -8.19 2.75
C LEU A 318 -24.42 -7.63 3.90
N ASN A 319 -25.74 -7.69 3.78
CA ASN A 319 -26.72 -7.31 4.79
C ASN A 319 -27.01 -8.41 5.82
N PHE A 320 -26.44 -9.59 5.66
CA PHE A 320 -26.64 -10.76 6.53
C PHE A 320 -28.11 -11.20 6.68
N ASP A 321 -28.97 -10.95 5.69
CA ASP A 321 -30.36 -11.38 5.70
C ASP A 321 -30.54 -12.88 5.39
N THR A 322 -29.52 -13.52 4.80
CA THR A 322 -29.60 -14.91 4.36
C THR A 322 -28.69 -15.79 5.22
N TRP A 323 -29.29 -16.77 5.85
CA TRP A 323 -28.59 -17.73 6.69
C TRP A 323 -29.00 -19.15 6.34
N SER A 324 -28.07 -20.10 6.51
CA SER A 324 -28.32 -21.52 6.45
C SER A 324 -27.91 -22.21 7.76
N GLN A 325 -28.56 -23.32 8.07
CA GLN A 325 -28.19 -24.18 9.18
C GLN A 325 -27.94 -25.59 8.65
N ASN A 326 -26.89 -26.23 9.11
CA ASN A 326 -26.62 -27.62 8.72
C ASN A 326 -27.71 -28.56 9.34
N PRO A 327 -28.59 -29.15 8.54
CA PRO A 327 -29.69 -29.97 9.04
C PRO A 327 -29.25 -31.38 9.44
N THR A 328 -28.08 -31.82 8.94
CA THR A 328 -27.60 -33.21 9.12
C THR A 328 -26.11 -33.20 9.43
N GLY A 329 -25.65 -34.29 10.06
CA GLY A 329 -24.21 -34.44 10.35
C GLY A 329 -23.81 -34.00 11.76
N THR A 330 -22.52 -33.86 11.97
CA THR A 330 -21.90 -33.60 13.29
C THR A 330 -22.20 -32.18 13.79
N PHE A 331 -22.37 -31.22 12.89
CA PHE A 331 -22.52 -29.79 13.21
C PHE A 331 -23.97 -29.30 12.99
N LYS A 332 -24.93 -30.04 13.47
CA LYS A 332 -26.38 -29.80 13.24
C LYS A 332 -26.89 -28.43 13.68
N LYS A 333 -26.21 -27.77 14.61
CA LYS A 333 -26.61 -26.48 15.17
C LYS A 333 -25.79 -25.31 14.62
N SER A 334 -24.86 -25.57 13.71
CA SER A 334 -24.04 -24.51 13.14
C SER A 334 -24.85 -23.68 12.16
N TRP A 335 -24.80 -22.36 12.35
CA TRP A 335 -25.34 -21.37 11.45
C TRP A 335 -24.25 -20.80 10.55
N TYR A 336 -24.58 -20.56 9.31
CA TYR A 336 -23.71 -19.99 8.30
C TYR A 336 -24.39 -18.79 7.64
N PRO A 337 -23.72 -17.62 7.50
CA PRO A 337 -24.27 -16.44 6.87
C PRO A 337 -24.26 -16.58 5.34
N ASN A 338 -24.79 -17.66 4.82
CA ASN A 338 -24.94 -17.96 3.41
C ASN A 338 -26.07 -18.98 3.22
N SER A 339 -26.67 -18.99 2.02
CA SER A 339 -27.78 -19.88 1.69
C SER A 339 -27.34 -21.24 1.12
N ASP A 340 -26.11 -21.37 0.63
CA ASP A 340 -25.68 -22.50 -0.20
C ASP A 340 -24.41 -23.23 0.27
N GLY A 341 -23.77 -22.74 1.32
CA GLY A 341 -22.62 -23.40 1.97
C GLY A 341 -21.33 -23.50 1.17
N ALA A 342 -21.36 -23.34 -0.14
CA ALA A 342 -20.24 -23.73 -1.01
C ALA A 342 -19.40 -22.55 -1.56
N ASN A 343 -19.98 -21.35 -1.73
CA ASN A 343 -19.32 -20.20 -2.36
C ASN A 343 -19.46 -18.93 -1.53
N SER A 344 -19.32 -19.05 -0.24
CA SER A 344 -19.52 -17.94 0.66
C SER A 344 -18.28 -17.08 0.78
N TYR A 345 -18.45 -15.78 0.66
CA TYR A 345 -17.49 -14.79 1.11
C TYR A 345 -17.37 -14.73 2.65
N TRP A 346 -18.31 -15.43 3.33
CA TRP A 346 -18.45 -15.41 4.77
C TRP A 346 -18.08 -16.76 5.38
N ALA A 347 -17.32 -16.75 6.44
CA ALA A 347 -16.97 -17.94 7.22
C ALA A 347 -17.26 -17.71 8.69
N THR A 348 -17.57 -18.77 9.40
CA THR A 348 -17.75 -18.76 10.85
C THR A 348 -16.94 -19.87 11.51
N GLY A 349 -16.61 -19.67 12.80
CA GLY A 349 -16.02 -20.71 13.67
C GLY A 349 -17.07 -21.59 14.36
N ASN A 350 -18.33 -21.52 13.96
CA ASN A 350 -19.44 -22.20 14.65
C ASN A 350 -19.26 -23.71 14.77
N ASP A 351 -18.66 -24.37 13.80
CA ASP A 351 -18.42 -25.81 13.80
C ASP A 351 -17.54 -26.24 14.98
N GLY A 352 -16.53 -25.43 15.31
CA GLY A 352 -15.68 -25.68 16.47
C GLY A 352 -16.42 -25.60 17.80
N VAL A 353 -17.41 -24.72 17.90
CA VAL A 353 -18.25 -24.54 19.11
C VAL A 353 -19.31 -25.61 19.23
N THR A 354 -20.01 -25.91 18.13
CA THR A 354 -21.15 -26.86 18.14
C THR A 354 -20.72 -28.31 18.14
N SER A 355 -19.49 -28.63 17.72
CA SER A 355 -18.92 -29.97 17.70
C SER A 355 -18.22 -30.38 19.00
N SER A 356 -18.10 -29.45 19.93
CA SER A 356 -17.32 -29.70 21.14
C SER A 356 -17.86 -30.85 21.97
N LEU A 357 -17.02 -31.45 22.80
CA LEU A 357 -17.33 -32.50 23.78
C LEU A 357 -18.49 -32.15 24.75
N ALA A 358 -18.86 -30.88 24.81
CA ALA A 358 -20.02 -30.38 25.57
C ALA A 358 -21.36 -30.47 24.82
N GLY A 359 -21.41 -30.93 23.59
CA GLY A 359 -22.56 -31.48 22.84
C GLY A 359 -23.84 -30.67 22.70
N SER A 360 -23.94 -29.45 23.24
CA SER A 360 -25.20 -28.73 23.31
C SER A 360 -25.08 -27.20 23.20
N ARG A 361 -23.94 -26.64 22.85
CA ARG A 361 -23.79 -25.20 22.74
C ARG A 361 -24.40 -24.71 21.43
N ASP A 362 -25.12 -23.59 21.50
CA ASP A 362 -25.60 -22.89 20.32
C ASP A 362 -24.43 -22.27 19.57
N SER A 363 -24.66 -21.96 18.29
CA SER A 363 -23.68 -21.24 17.47
C SER A 363 -23.31 -19.92 18.11
N SER A 364 -22.02 -19.62 18.19
CA SER A 364 -21.52 -18.32 18.67
C SER A 364 -21.83 -17.18 17.71
N THR A 365 -22.02 -17.50 16.43
CA THR A 365 -22.50 -16.56 15.41
C THR A 365 -23.81 -17.09 14.86
N ARG A 366 -24.91 -16.34 14.96
CA ARG A 366 -26.23 -16.75 14.51
C ARG A 366 -27.09 -15.54 14.14
N PRO A 367 -28.14 -15.73 13.31
CA PRO A 367 -29.09 -14.66 13.03
C PRO A 367 -29.90 -14.32 14.29
N GLU A 368 -30.11 -13.03 14.52
CA GLU A 368 -31.00 -12.52 15.55
C GLU A 368 -31.94 -11.48 14.97
N GLU A 369 -33.23 -11.55 15.31
CA GLU A 369 -34.21 -10.55 14.94
C GLU A 369 -34.16 -9.38 15.93
N LYS A 370 -33.29 -8.42 15.63
CA LYS A 370 -33.16 -7.15 16.36
C LYS A 370 -33.19 -5.98 15.38
N GLU A 371 -33.28 -4.78 15.92
CA GLU A 371 -33.17 -3.57 15.12
C GLU A 371 -31.75 -3.50 14.50
N ALA A 372 -31.69 -3.59 13.17
CA ALA A 372 -30.45 -3.57 12.41
C ALA A 372 -30.25 -2.20 11.74
N VAL A 373 -29.01 -1.81 11.54
CA VAL A 373 -28.65 -0.58 10.83
C VAL A 373 -29.01 -0.67 9.35
N SER A 374 -28.85 -1.88 8.78
CA SER A 374 -29.27 -2.22 7.43
C SER A 374 -29.63 -3.71 7.37
N GLY A 375 -30.51 -4.10 6.45
CA GLY A 375 -31.00 -5.48 6.40
C GLY A 375 -32.00 -5.81 7.52
N LYS A 376 -32.31 -7.09 7.68
CA LYS A 376 -33.29 -7.59 8.65
C LYS A 376 -32.68 -8.23 9.88
N GLN A 377 -31.44 -8.61 9.79
CA GLN A 377 -30.73 -9.37 10.83
C GLN A 377 -29.37 -8.77 11.10
N ILE A 378 -28.86 -9.04 12.29
CA ILE A 378 -27.52 -8.65 12.70
C ILE A 378 -26.70 -9.89 13.05
N ILE A 379 -25.39 -9.80 12.92
CA ILE A 379 -24.49 -10.81 13.48
C ILE A 379 -24.37 -10.58 14.98
N THR A 380 -24.68 -11.58 15.78
CA THR A 380 -24.38 -11.57 17.20
C THR A 380 -23.23 -12.51 17.48
N LEU A 381 -22.14 -11.99 17.98
CA LEU A 381 -21.03 -12.76 18.51
C LEU A 381 -21.29 -13.04 20.00
N ILE A 382 -21.52 -14.30 20.34
CA ILE A 382 -21.74 -14.71 21.72
C ILE A 382 -20.44 -15.39 22.18
N GLY A 383 -19.62 -14.67 22.92
CA GLY A 383 -18.47 -15.18 23.65
C GLY A 383 -18.69 -14.98 25.13
N GLU A 384 -18.27 -15.94 25.97
CA GLU A 384 -18.08 -15.65 27.38
C GLU A 384 -16.90 -14.66 27.49
N GLU A 385 -17.20 -13.40 27.83
CA GLU A 385 -16.24 -12.33 28.10
C GLU A 385 -15.40 -11.77 26.94
N GLN A 386 -15.98 -11.35 25.82
CA GLN A 386 -15.39 -10.22 25.08
C GLN A 386 -16.48 -9.50 24.30
N VAL A 387 -16.91 -8.39 24.82
CA VAL A 387 -17.60 -7.35 24.06
C VAL A 387 -16.56 -6.74 23.11
N LEU A 388 -16.68 -6.99 21.82
CA LEU A 388 -16.00 -6.16 20.83
C LEU A 388 -16.71 -4.80 20.82
N GLU A 389 -16.26 -3.88 21.67
CA GLU A 389 -16.53 -2.46 21.50
C GLU A 389 -15.71 -2.00 20.29
N ASN A 390 -16.41 -1.46 19.31
CA ASN A 390 -15.93 -0.83 18.07
C ASN A 390 -15.73 -1.81 16.88
N LEU A 391 -16.78 -1.95 16.12
CA LEU A 391 -16.73 -2.04 14.67
C LEU A 391 -17.15 -0.69 14.07
#